data_7b476c30293fbd55a2e9981096c7428b
#
_entry.id   7b476c30293fbd55a2e9981096c7428b
#
_cell.length_a   1.000
_cell.length_b   1.000
_cell.length_c   1.000
_cell.angle_alpha   90.00
_cell.angle_beta   90.00
_cell.angle_gamma   90.00
#
_symmetry.space_group_name_H-M   'P 1'
#
loop_
_entity.id
_entity.type
_entity.pdbx_description
1 polymer ?
#
loop_
_entity_poly.entity_id
_entity_poly.type
_entity_poly.pdbx_seq_one_letter_code
_entity_poly.pdbx_strand_id
1 'polypeptide(L)'
;MGKEIINVIGPVNEKTFLSVGSKVLELTKTPEKEVIVVISSNGGSVTMGLGIYDLLKVLPNPKEVLICGSCISIATIIALVAPVEKRYMTKNSIFAIHSSSVSGDHMSFDYSHLNTELSFMNGNHARLKKIYLSETKLSEKKIDKALFYDSLTIFSYEKCLKKGIVGKVLESTCDIF
;
A
#
# COMPACT_ATOMS: atom_id res chain seq x y z
N MET A 1 -9.66 -2.42 -25.62
CA MET A 1 -10.61 -2.35 -24.47
C MET A 1 -9.95 -1.51 -23.38
N GLY A 2 -10.70 -0.58 -22.75
CA GLY A 2 -10.16 0.24 -21.66
C GLY A 2 -9.95 -0.60 -20.40
N LYS A 3 -8.97 -0.20 -19.57
CA LYS A 3 -8.72 -0.82 -18.26
C LYS A 3 -9.81 -0.43 -17.25
N GLU A 4 -10.12 -1.33 -16.34
CA GLU A 4 -10.96 -1.04 -15.18
C GLU A 4 -10.15 -0.33 -14.09
N ILE A 5 -10.73 0.67 -13.45
CA ILE A 5 -10.02 1.49 -12.47
C ILE A 5 -10.51 1.16 -11.07
N ILE A 6 -9.57 0.91 -10.16
CA ILE A 6 -9.80 0.83 -8.71
C ILE A 6 -9.08 2.00 -8.06
N ASN A 7 -9.82 2.85 -7.37
CA ASN A 7 -9.27 4.03 -6.71
C ASN A 7 -9.01 3.78 -5.21
N VAL A 8 -7.77 4.05 -4.78
CA VAL A 8 -7.36 4.14 -3.38
C VAL A 8 -6.92 5.59 -3.12
N ILE A 9 -7.90 6.47 -3.02
CA ILE A 9 -7.70 7.92 -2.89
C ILE A 9 -8.22 8.40 -1.53
N GLY A 10 -7.42 9.23 -0.84
CA GLY A 10 -7.72 9.70 0.51
C GLY A 10 -7.36 8.67 1.60
N PRO A 11 -7.98 8.72 2.79
CA PRO A 11 -7.61 7.86 3.90
C PRO A 11 -8.02 6.40 3.66
N VAL A 12 -7.13 5.48 4.09
CA VAL A 12 -7.43 4.04 4.12
C VAL A 12 -8.26 3.74 5.36
N ASN A 13 -9.56 3.56 5.17
CA ASN A 13 -10.54 3.31 6.23
C ASN A 13 -11.63 2.31 5.74
N GLU A 14 -12.66 2.10 6.54
CA GLU A 14 -13.77 1.20 6.21
C GLU A 14 -14.45 1.57 4.88
N LYS A 15 -14.68 2.87 4.63
CA LYS A 15 -15.29 3.34 3.38
C LYS A 15 -14.44 2.96 2.16
N THR A 16 -13.12 3.14 2.25
CA THR A 16 -12.18 2.76 1.19
C THR A 16 -12.18 1.25 1.00
N PHE A 17 -12.17 0.47 2.09
CA PHE A 17 -12.21 -0.98 2.04
C PHE A 17 -13.49 -1.50 1.37
N LEU A 18 -14.66 -0.97 1.74
CA LEU A 18 -15.95 -1.35 1.14
C LEU A 18 -16.01 -1.00 -0.35
N SER A 19 -15.52 0.20 -0.73
CA SER A 19 -15.46 0.63 -2.13
C SER A 19 -14.61 -0.30 -2.99
N VAL A 20 -13.40 -0.62 -2.54
CA VAL A 20 -12.50 -1.56 -3.23
C VAL A 20 -13.10 -2.95 -3.26
N GLY A 21 -13.65 -3.44 -2.15
CA GLY A 21 -14.28 -4.76 -2.06
C GLY A 21 -15.44 -4.93 -3.04
N SER A 22 -16.30 -3.93 -3.15
CA SER A 22 -17.41 -3.93 -4.11
C SER A 22 -16.91 -4.02 -5.55
N LYS A 23 -15.86 -3.26 -5.89
CA LYS A 23 -15.27 -3.29 -7.24
C LYS A 23 -14.56 -4.62 -7.53
N VAL A 24 -13.88 -5.18 -6.55
CA VAL A 24 -13.27 -6.53 -6.65
C VAL A 24 -14.34 -7.58 -6.94
N LEU A 25 -15.46 -7.58 -6.20
CA LEU A 25 -16.57 -8.53 -6.44
C LEU A 25 -17.18 -8.38 -7.85
N GLU A 26 -17.30 -7.17 -8.36
CA GLU A 26 -17.73 -6.92 -9.74
C GLU A 26 -16.76 -7.54 -10.74
N LEU A 27 -15.45 -7.30 -10.54
CA LEU A 27 -14.39 -7.73 -11.46
C LEU A 27 -14.16 -9.25 -11.49
N THR A 28 -14.51 -9.99 -10.44
CA THR A 28 -14.45 -11.47 -10.47
C THR A 28 -15.31 -12.08 -11.57
N LYS A 29 -16.32 -11.35 -12.06
CA LYS A 29 -17.18 -11.79 -13.17
C LYS A 29 -16.54 -11.60 -14.55
N THR A 30 -15.45 -10.86 -14.64
CA THR A 30 -14.74 -10.52 -15.89
C THR A 30 -13.23 -10.62 -15.68
N PRO A 31 -12.70 -11.84 -15.40
CA PRO A 31 -11.31 -12.04 -15.00
C PRO A 31 -10.28 -11.68 -16.09
N GLU A 32 -10.71 -11.57 -17.34
CA GLU A 32 -9.88 -11.19 -18.48
C GLU A 32 -9.61 -9.70 -18.57
N LYS A 33 -10.40 -8.85 -17.90
CA LYS A 33 -10.22 -7.41 -17.95
C LYS A 33 -8.98 -6.98 -17.19
N GLU A 34 -8.19 -6.11 -17.81
CA GLU A 34 -7.06 -5.47 -17.11
C GLU A 34 -7.55 -4.43 -16.09
N VAL A 35 -6.86 -4.38 -14.96
CA VAL A 35 -7.19 -3.49 -13.84
C VAL A 35 -6.02 -2.57 -13.54
N ILE A 36 -6.29 -1.29 -13.35
CA ILE A 36 -5.33 -0.34 -12.79
C ILE A 36 -5.79 0.13 -11.41
N VAL A 37 -4.91 -0.01 -10.42
CA VAL A 37 -5.10 0.53 -9.07
C VAL A 37 -4.43 1.88 -8.97
N VAL A 38 -5.21 2.95 -8.87
CA VAL A 38 -4.71 4.32 -8.74
C VAL A 38 -4.63 4.68 -7.27
N ILE A 39 -3.44 5.10 -6.82
CA ILE A 39 -3.17 5.37 -5.40
C ILE A 39 -2.75 6.83 -5.21
N SER A 40 -3.50 7.53 -4.35
CA SER A 40 -3.14 8.83 -3.77
C SER A 40 -3.65 8.88 -2.33
N SER A 41 -2.82 8.39 -1.38
CA SER A 41 -3.25 8.18 0.01
C SER A 41 -2.10 8.37 0.99
N ASN A 42 -2.40 9.05 2.10
CA ASN A 42 -1.48 9.16 3.25
C ASN A 42 -1.55 7.94 4.19
N GLY A 43 -2.31 6.92 3.82
CA GLY A 43 -2.50 5.73 4.64
C GLY A 43 -3.71 5.82 5.56
N GLY A 44 -3.66 5.12 6.69
CA GLY A 44 -4.76 5.03 7.66
C GLY A 44 -4.76 3.70 8.40
N SER A 45 -5.90 3.02 8.49
CA SER A 45 -6.04 1.73 9.18
C SER A 45 -5.19 0.63 8.55
N VAL A 46 -4.25 0.09 9.32
CA VAL A 46 -3.39 -1.03 8.89
C VAL A 46 -4.22 -2.26 8.55
N THR A 47 -5.23 -2.57 9.37
CA THR A 47 -6.12 -3.72 9.16
C THR A 47 -6.90 -3.60 7.85
N MET A 48 -7.49 -2.43 7.58
CA MET A 48 -8.23 -2.20 6.33
C MET A 48 -7.30 -2.24 5.11
N GLY A 49 -6.09 -1.68 5.24
CA GLY A 49 -5.12 -1.67 4.15
C GLY A 49 -4.57 -3.06 3.83
N LEU A 50 -4.31 -3.90 4.82
CA LEU A 50 -3.95 -5.32 4.61
C LEU A 50 -5.11 -6.07 3.95
N GLY A 51 -6.34 -5.84 4.40
CA GLY A 51 -7.53 -6.43 3.76
C GLY A 51 -7.68 -6.02 2.29
N ILE A 52 -7.43 -4.75 1.96
CA ILE A 52 -7.42 -4.27 0.55
C ILE A 52 -6.31 -4.98 -0.25
N TYR A 53 -5.09 -5.06 0.32
CA TYR A 53 -3.98 -5.76 -0.32
C TYR A 53 -4.34 -7.21 -0.63
N ASP A 54 -4.90 -7.93 0.34
CA ASP A 54 -5.27 -9.34 0.19
C ASP A 54 -6.38 -9.52 -0.86
N LEU A 55 -7.43 -8.70 -0.84
CA LEU A 55 -8.50 -8.72 -1.85
C LEU A 55 -7.94 -8.51 -3.27
N LEU A 56 -7.07 -7.52 -3.43
CA LEU A 56 -6.43 -7.26 -4.72
C LEU A 56 -5.46 -8.38 -5.11
N LYS A 57 -4.76 -9.00 -4.15
CA LYS A 57 -3.79 -10.07 -4.43
C LYS A 57 -4.46 -11.34 -4.94
N VAL A 58 -5.63 -11.69 -4.40
CA VAL A 58 -6.41 -12.86 -4.84
C VAL A 58 -7.27 -12.62 -6.07
N LEU A 59 -7.51 -11.36 -6.46
CA LEU A 59 -8.24 -11.02 -7.68
C LEU A 59 -7.47 -11.58 -8.90
N PRO A 60 -8.10 -12.40 -9.76
CA PRO A 60 -7.40 -13.07 -10.88
C PRO A 60 -7.00 -12.12 -12.02
N ASN A 61 -7.65 -10.97 -12.13
CA ASN A 61 -7.42 -9.99 -13.19
C ASN A 61 -5.96 -9.53 -13.28
N PRO A 62 -5.40 -9.34 -14.49
CA PRO A 62 -4.10 -8.67 -14.66
C PRO A 62 -4.12 -7.28 -14.04
N LYS A 63 -3.14 -6.98 -13.20
CA LYS A 63 -3.10 -5.75 -12.41
C LYS A 63 -1.91 -4.88 -12.70
N GLU A 64 -2.17 -3.58 -12.75
CA GLU A 64 -1.18 -2.51 -12.74
C GLU A 64 -1.44 -1.57 -11.55
N VAL A 65 -0.43 -0.85 -11.14
CA VAL A 65 -0.53 0.15 -10.07
C VAL A 65 0.03 1.48 -10.56
N LEU A 66 -0.70 2.55 -10.32
CA LEU A 66 -0.23 3.93 -10.53
C LEU A 66 -0.22 4.69 -9.21
N ILE A 67 0.95 5.09 -8.76
CA ILE A 67 1.13 6.04 -7.66
C ILE A 67 1.11 7.45 -8.23
N CYS A 68 0.14 8.26 -7.78
CA CYS A 68 -0.06 9.63 -8.25
C CYS A 68 -0.35 10.53 -7.03
N GLY A 69 0.62 11.36 -6.65
CA GLY A 69 0.58 12.16 -5.42
C GLY A 69 1.19 11.44 -4.20
N SER A 70 0.40 11.16 -3.17
CA SER A 70 0.90 10.52 -1.94
C SER A 70 0.71 9.00 -1.97
N CYS A 71 1.72 8.27 -1.53
CA CYS A 71 1.64 6.86 -1.18
C CYS A 71 2.42 6.66 0.12
N ILE A 72 1.74 6.79 1.25
CA ILE A 72 2.38 6.86 2.56
C ILE A 72 1.77 5.80 3.49
N SER A 73 2.59 5.27 4.41
CA SER A 73 2.13 4.32 5.43
C SER A 73 1.55 3.05 4.80
N ILE A 74 0.38 2.60 5.24
CA ILE A 74 -0.26 1.37 4.75
C ILE A 74 -0.62 1.44 3.25
N ALA A 75 -0.78 2.62 2.65
CA ALA A 75 -0.97 2.75 1.21
C ALA A 75 0.22 2.20 0.40
N THR A 76 1.44 2.23 0.96
CA THR A 76 2.64 1.66 0.35
C THR A 76 2.55 0.14 0.17
N ILE A 77 1.89 -0.56 1.09
CA ILE A 77 1.62 -2.00 0.98
C ILE A 77 0.65 -2.27 -0.17
N ILE A 78 -0.44 -1.50 -0.26
CA ILE A 78 -1.41 -1.65 -1.34
C ILE A 78 -0.75 -1.43 -2.70
N ALA A 79 0.23 -0.50 -2.79
CA ALA A 79 0.98 -0.25 -4.01
C ALA A 79 1.84 -1.44 -4.48
N LEU A 80 2.13 -2.40 -3.62
CA LEU A 80 2.96 -3.56 -3.95
C LEU A 80 2.16 -4.76 -4.48
N VAL A 81 0.87 -4.61 -4.74
CA VAL A 81 -0.01 -5.71 -5.13
C VAL A 81 0.27 -6.27 -6.53
N ALA A 82 0.78 -5.47 -7.45
CA ALA A 82 1.14 -5.87 -8.80
C ALA A 82 2.63 -6.28 -8.91
N PRO A 83 3.04 -7.02 -9.95
CA PRO A 83 4.46 -7.23 -10.27
C PRO A 83 5.20 -5.91 -10.45
N VAL A 84 6.51 -5.87 -10.13
CA VAL A 84 7.29 -4.62 -10.11
C VAL A 84 7.27 -3.88 -11.45
N GLU A 85 7.33 -4.59 -12.56
CA GLU A 85 7.28 -4.05 -13.93
C GLU A 85 5.94 -3.40 -14.29
N LYS A 86 4.91 -3.70 -13.51
CA LYS A 86 3.54 -3.16 -13.63
C LYS A 86 3.21 -2.12 -12.56
N ARG A 87 4.21 -1.63 -11.84
CA ARG A 87 4.08 -0.55 -10.85
C ARG A 87 4.67 0.72 -11.41
N TYR A 88 3.87 1.75 -11.46
CA TYR A 88 4.20 3.07 -12.03
C TYR A 88 4.07 4.15 -10.96
N MET A 89 4.81 5.23 -11.12
CA MET A 89 4.61 6.46 -10.34
C MET A 89 4.87 7.70 -11.19
N THR A 90 4.26 8.82 -10.84
CA THR A 90 4.58 10.12 -11.43
C THR A 90 5.78 10.76 -10.74
N LYS A 91 6.51 11.66 -11.42
CA LYS A 91 7.74 12.29 -10.89
C LYS A 91 7.56 13.02 -9.57
N ASN A 92 6.40 13.64 -9.36
CA ASN A 92 6.09 14.42 -8.17
C ASN A 92 5.42 13.58 -7.05
N SER A 93 5.30 12.26 -7.25
CA SER A 93 4.73 11.38 -6.24
C SER A 93 5.71 11.12 -5.10
N ILE A 94 5.15 10.90 -3.92
CA ILE A 94 5.88 10.57 -2.71
C ILE A 94 5.55 9.12 -2.32
N PHE A 95 6.59 8.32 -2.08
CA PHE A 95 6.47 7.02 -1.42
C PHE A 95 7.18 7.10 -0.07
N ALA A 96 6.46 6.85 1.03
CA ALA A 96 7.05 6.97 2.35
C ALA A 96 6.54 5.90 3.33
N ILE A 97 7.47 5.37 4.13
CA ILE A 97 7.22 4.39 5.19
C ILE A 97 7.47 5.07 6.54
N HIS A 98 6.63 4.80 7.51
CA HIS A 98 6.84 5.24 8.89
C HIS A 98 6.36 4.18 9.89
N SER A 99 6.76 4.33 11.15
CA SER A 99 6.28 3.50 12.25
C SER A 99 4.77 3.68 12.46
N SER A 100 4.09 2.60 12.81
CA SER A 100 2.68 2.67 13.19
C SER A 100 2.51 3.45 14.50
N SER A 101 1.46 4.24 14.60
CA SER A 101 1.04 4.89 15.84
C SER A 101 -0.34 4.39 16.25
N VAL A 102 -0.59 4.31 17.54
CA VAL A 102 -1.92 4.09 18.10
C VAL A 102 -2.47 5.45 18.48
N SER A 103 -3.64 5.80 17.97
CA SER A 103 -4.37 7.01 18.35
C SER A 103 -5.78 6.65 18.76
N GLY A 104 -6.24 7.19 19.90
CA GLY A 104 -7.61 7.04 20.39
C GLY A 104 -7.90 8.04 21.49
N ASP A 105 -9.11 8.60 21.49
CA ASP A 105 -9.52 9.69 22.40
C ASP A 105 -9.79 9.22 23.85
N HIS A 106 -9.86 7.91 24.11
CA HIS A 106 -10.13 7.31 25.42
C HIS A 106 -9.32 6.04 25.60
N MET A 107 -7.99 6.16 25.68
CA MET A 107 -7.16 4.99 25.97
C MET A 107 -7.11 4.77 27.48
N SER A 108 -7.73 3.66 27.94
CA SER A 108 -7.43 3.11 29.26
C SER A 108 -6.02 2.51 29.21
N PHE A 109 -5.12 3.03 30.05
CA PHE A 109 -3.72 2.59 30.10
C PHE A 109 -3.50 1.54 31.21
N ASP A 110 -4.36 0.53 31.33
CA ASP A 110 -3.99 -0.59 32.14
C ASP A 110 -2.93 -1.47 31.45
N TYR A 111 -2.19 -2.23 32.24
CA TYR A 111 -1.07 -3.06 31.78
C TYR A 111 -1.50 -4.10 30.73
N SER A 112 -2.70 -4.67 30.88
CA SER A 112 -3.28 -5.66 29.97
C SER A 112 -3.56 -5.06 28.61
N HIS A 113 -4.16 -3.88 28.57
CA HIS A 113 -4.46 -3.15 27.34
C HIS A 113 -3.19 -2.78 26.58
N LEU A 114 -2.19 -2.21 27.27
CA LEU A 114 -0.89 -1.87 26.66
C LEU A 114 -0.20 -3.09 26.05
N ASN A 115 -0.19 -4.23 26.72
CA ASN A 115 0.40 -5.45 26.18
C ASN A 115 -0.35 -5.96 24.95
N THR A 116 -1.67 -5.87 24.94
CA THR A 116 -2.50 -6.27 23.81
C THR A 116 -2.20 -5.40 22.60
N GLU A 117 -2.19 -4.09 22.76
CA GLU A 117 -1.87 -3.13 21.69
C GLU A 117 -0.45 -3.35 21.16
N LEU A 118 0.54 -3.53 22.03
CA LEU A 118 1.92 -3.80 21.61
C LEU A 118 2.03 -5.10 20.81
N SER A 119 1.35 -6.15 21.25
CA SER A 119 1.31 -7.44 20.55
C SER A 119 0.67 -7.31 19.17
N PHE A 120 -0.42 -6.54 19.05
CA PHE A 120 -1.09 -6.26 17.80
C PHE A 120 -0.19 -5.46 16.83
N MET A 121 0.48 -4.42 17.34
CA MET A 121 1.44 -3.63 16.55
C MET A 121 2.60 -4.49 16.04
N ASN A 122 3.19 -5.31 16.91
CA ASN A 122 4.29 -6.20 16.53
C ASN A 122 3.84 -7.22 15.46
N GLY A 123 2.65 -7.77 15.59
CA GLY A 123 2.06 -8.66 14.60
C GLY A 123 1.83 -7.97 13.24
N ASN A 124 1.39 -6.71 13.26
CA ASN A 124 1.26 -5.91 12.05
C ASN A 124 2.62 -5.64 11.41
N HIS A 125 3.61 -5.19 12.18
CA HIS A 125 4.96 -4.95 11.67
C HIS A 125 5.57 -6.18 11.02
N ALA A 126 5.41 -7.37 11.60
CA ALA A 126 5.89 -8.61 11.03
C ALA A 126 5.24 -8.90 9.65
N ARG A 127 3.92 -8.66 9.51
CA ARG A 127 3.20 -8.82 8.24
C ARG A 127 3.68 -7.81 7.18
N LEU A 128 3.77 -6.53 7.53
CA LEU A 128 4.25 -5.47 6.65
C LEU A 128 5.69 -5.74 6.18
N LYS A 129 6.57 -6.12 7.12
CA LYS A 129 7.98 -6.47 6.84
C LYS A 129 8.06 -7.61 5.83
N LYS A 130 7.28 -8.68 6.01
CA LYS A 130 7.24 -9.81 5.09
C LYS A 130 6.85 -9.37 3.67
N ILE A 131 5.85 -8.51 3.51
CA ILE A 131 5.42 -7.98 2.22
C ILE A 131 6.53 -7.13 1.59
N TYR A 132 7.15 -6.20 2.33
CA TYR A 132 8.26 -5.40 1.77
C TYR A 132 9.42 -6.26 1.31
N LEU A 133 9.80 -7.29 2.08
CA LEU A 133 10.90 -8.19 1.72
C LEU A 133 10.60 -9.01 0.45
N SER A 134 9.36 -9.47 0.29
CA SER A 134 8.97 -10.26 -0.88
C SER A 134 8.76 -9.42 -2.14
N GLU A 135 8.29 -8.19 -2.00
CA GLU A 135 7.82 -7.37 -3.13
C GLU A 135 8.80 -6.28 -3.55
N THR A 136 9.92 -6.08 -2.82
CA THR A 136 10.90 -5.01 -3.10
C THR A 136 12.34 -5.50 -2.90
N LYS A 137 13.29 -4.66 -3.31
CA LYS A 137 14.73 -4.85 -3.05
C LYS A 137 15.20 -4.06 -1.82
N LEU A 138 14.30 -3.73 -0.89
CA LEU A 138 14.66 -3.12 0.38
C LEU A 138 15.37 -4.15 1.27
N SER A 139 16.44 -3.74 1.95
CA SER A 139 17.08 -4.60 2.94
C SER A 139 16.25 -4.65 4.22
N GLU A 140 16.31 -5.78 4.93
CA GLU A 140 15.65 -5.96 6.22
C GLU A 140 15.97 -4.83 7.19
N LYS A 141 17.26 -4.48 7.35
CA LYS A 141 17.72 -3.35 8.18
C LYS A 141 17.04 -2.02 7.83
N LYS A 142 16.80 -1.76 6.52
CA LYS A 142 16.13 -0.53 6.09
C LYS A 142 14.64 -0.54 6.41
N ILE A 143 14.01 -1.70 6.26
CA ILE A 143 12.60 -1.90 6.60
C ILE A 143 12.39 -1.76 8.12
N ASP A 144 13.21 -2.45 8.93
CA ASP A 144 13.14 -2.36 10.38
C ASP A 144 13.34 -0.92 10.86
N LYS A 145 14.34 -0.22 10.29
CA LYS A 145 14.54 1.19 10.62
C LYS A 145 13.29 2.04 10.32
N ALA A 146 12.67 1.86 9.16
CA ALA A 146 11.51 2.62 8.74
C ALA A 146 10.24 2.28 9.55
N LEU A 147 10.07 1.02 9.97
CA LEU A 147 8.87 0.56 10.69
C LEU A 147 8.94 0.78 12.21
N PHE A 148 10.15 0.81 12.81
CA PHE A 148 10.29 0.83 14.26
C PHE A 148 10.94 2.11 14.81
N TYR A 149 11.77 2.79 14.02
CA TYR A 149 12.63 3.86 14.54
C TYR A 149 12.49 5.20 13.83
N ASP A 150 12.21 5.21 12.53
CA ASP A 150 12.08 6.46 11.78
C ASP A 150 10.67 7.02 11.90
N SER A 151 10.54 8.31 12.14
CA SER A 151 9.25 9.01 12.10
C SER A 151 8.68 8.99 10.68
N LEU A 152 9.52 9.14 9.66
CA LEU A 152 9.14 9.06 8.25
C LEU A 152 10.37 8.78 7.37
N THR A 153 10.34 7.69 6.60
CA THR A 153 11.35 7.40 5.59
C THR A 153 10.80 7.65 4.20
N ILE A 154 11.26 8.72 3.55
CA ILE A 154 10.82 9.12 2.21
C ILE A 154 11.75 8.51 1.15
N PHE A 155 11.16 8.01 0.06
CA PHE A 155 11.86 7.51 -1.12
C PHE A 155 11.59 8.42 -2.31
N SER A 156 12.64 9.01 -2.91
CA SER A 156 12.51 9.67 -4.20
C SER A 156 12.17 8.66 -5.30
N TYR A 157 11.70 9.12 -6.46
CA TYR A 157 11.34 8.23 -7.56
C TYR A 157 12.54 7.40 -8.05
N GLU A 158 13.78 7.96 -8.04
CA GLU A 158 14.99 7.22 -8.38
C GLU A 158 15.26 6.09 -7.38
N LYS A 159 15.04 6.36 -6.08
CA LYS A 159 15.16 5.33 -5.04
C LYS A 159 14.07 4.27 -5.18
N CYS A 160 12.85 4.66 -5.56
CA CYS A 160 11.76 3.72 -5.82
C CYS A 160 12.10 2.77 -6.96
N LEU A 161 12.64 3.27 -8.07
CA LEU A 161 13.15 2.46 -9.18
C LEU A 161 14.28 1.52 -8.73
N LYS A 162 15.33 2.07 -8.09
CA LYS A 162 16.50 1.29 -7.65
C LYS A 162 16.12 0.21 -6.64
N LYS A 163 15.10 0.43 -5.81
CA LYS A 163 14.67 -0.50 -4.77
C LYS A 163 13.54 -1.45 -5.22
N GLY A 164 13.17 -1.42 -6.49
CA GLY A 164 12.10 -2.28 -7.02
C GLY A 164 10.75 -2.02 -6.37
N ILE A 165 10.52 -0.80 -5.90
CA ILE A 165 9.22 -0.34 -5.41
C ILE A 165 8.30 -0.12 -6.61
N VAL A 166 8.81 0.54 -7.65
CA VAL A 166 8.15 0.69 -8.95
C VAL A 166 9.07 0.27 -10.07
N GLY A 167 8.50 -0.09 -11.23
CA GLY A 167 9.23 -0.47 -12.43
C GLY A 167 9.46 0.67 -13.40
N LYS A 168 8.58 1.69 -13.40
CA LYS A 168 8.67 2.83 -14.33
C LYS A 168 8.16 4.11 -13.69
N VAL A 169 8.77 5.23 -14.05
CA VAL A 169 8.26 6.58 -13.77
C VAL A 169 7.60 7.11 -15.04
N LEU A 170 6.36 7.58 -14.92
CA LEU A 170 5.59 8.06 -16.05
C LEU A 170 5.84 9.56 -16.31
N GLU A 171 5.99 9.90 -17.57
CA GLU A 171 6.03 11.29 -18.04
C GLU A 171 4.72 11.69 -18.72
N SER A 172 3.93 10.71 -19.18
CA SER A 172 2.64 10.89 -19.84
C SER A 172 1.64 9.83 -19.35
N THR A 173 0.36 10.22 -19.28
CA THR A 173 -0.76 9.32 -18.99
C THR A 173 -1.02 8.34 -20.15
N CYS A 174 -0.65 8.69 -21.38
CA CYS A 174 -0.77 7.80 -22.55
C CYS A 174 0.06 6.51 -22.42
N ASP A 175 0.98 6.45 -21.46
CA ASP A 175 1.81 5.29 -21.22
C ASP A 175 1.08 4.18 -20.43
N ILE A 176 -0.11 4.44 -19.89
CA ILE A 176 -0.80 3.54 -18.98
C ILE A 176 -2.31 3.37 -19.24
N PHE A 177 -2.97 4.36 -19.87
CA PHE A 177 -4.39 4.32 -20.22
C PHE A 177 -4.65 4.07 -21.69
#